data_b2046653a4f240888798bb06120d8107
#
_entry.id   b2046653a4f240888798bb06120d8107
#
_cell.length_a   1.000
_cell.length_b   1.000
_cell.length_c   1.000
_cell.angle_alpha   90.00
_cell.angle_beta   90.00
_cell.angle_gamma   90.00
#
_symmetry.space_group_name_H-M   'P 1'
#
loop_
_entity.id
_entity.type
_entity.pdbx_description
1 polymer ?
#
loop_
_entity_poly.entity_id
_entity_poly.type
_entity_poly.pdbx_seq_one_letter_code
_entity_poly.pdbx_strand_id
1 'polypeptide(L)'
;MGKRQSRKSNYPLDTWVAFLLYAGVAAATFTIDAASRQVVLWCVLLVLSLVYRQALRGEPAHPPADLGRGAAAGLILALPILLLLQPELTAIIARLLPGQSDAAAFQGLVLIAPLAEELFFRGLLQKQHGLVAGALLYGVYLLLFFLPGVVDFALVGLAVCLAGALFGFIYGYVNERYGLGAAIACHATVNLIVFFMPLVVPDIARWLKAI
;
A
#
# COMPACT_ATOMS: atom_id res chain seq x y z
N MET A 1 -2.92 13.32 -35.68
CA MET A 1 -2.79 11.97 -35.12
C MET A 1 -1.29 11.65 -34.99
N GLY A 2 -0.69 11.99 -33.84
CA GLY A 2 0.72 11.75 -33.58
C GLY A 2 0.92 10.27 -33.20
N LYS A 3 1.75 9.55 -33.95
CA LYS A 3 2.21 8.19 -33.64
C LYS A 3 2.91 8.25 -32.27
N ARG A 4 2.30 7.67 -31.23
CA ARG A 4 2.96 7.33 -29.97
C ARG A 4 4.12 6.37 -30.34
N GLN A 5 5.33 6.90 -30.45
CA GLN A 5 6.51 6.04 -30.54
C GLN A 5 6.56 5.21 -29.26
N SER A 6 6.39 3.91 -29.40
CA SER A 6 6.65 2.93 -28.36
C SER A 6 8.10 3.11 -27.92
N ARG A 7 8.31 3.79 -26.80
CA ARG A 7 9.61 3.90 -26.16
C ARG A 7 9.97 2.49 -25.72
N LYS A 8 10.82 1.81 -26.50
CA LYS A 8 11.36 0.50 -26.10
C LYS A 8 11.93 0.67 -24.69
N SER A 9 11.37 -0.06 -23.75
CA SER A 9 11.79 -0.10 -22.36
C SER A 9 13.23 -0.61 -22.31
N ASN A 10 14.17 0.23 -21.90
CA ASN A 10 15.55 -0.17 -21.61
C ASN A 10 15.67 -0.84 -20.23
N TYR A 11 14.60 -1.43 -19.72
CA TYR A 11 14.64 -2.14 -18.45
C TYR A 11 15.22 -3.52 -18.68
N PRO A 12 16.24 -3.95 -17.89
CA PRO A 12 16.88 -5.25 -18.06
C PRO A 12 15.95 -6.44 -17.78
N LEU A 13 14.86 -6.21 -17.04
CA LEU A 13 13.83 -7.20 -16.73
C LEU A 13 12.45 -6.52 -16.72
N ASP A 14 11.41 -7.25 -17.10
CA ASP A 14 10.03 -6.81 -16.99
C ASP A 14 9.62 -6.77 -15.50
N THR A 15 8.89 -5.72 -15.08
CA THR A 15 8.41 -5.59 -13.70
C THR A 15 7.36 -6.66 -13.33
N TRP A 16 6.76 -7.36 -14.30
CA TRP A 16 5.99 -8.58 -14.06
C TRP A 16 6.83 -9.66 -13.38
N VAL A 17 8.09 -9.84 -13.83
CA VAL A 17 9.01 -10.80 -13.21
C VAL A 17 9.30 -10.42 -11.76
N ALA A 18 9.47 -9.12 -11.48
CA ALA A 18 9.65 -8.63 -10.11
C ALA A 18 8.40 -8.92 -9.24
N PHE A 19 7.19 -8.74 -9.77
CA PHE A 19 5.97 -9.07 -9.05
C PHE A 19 5.82 -10.59 -8.82
N LEU A 20 6.16 -11.41 -9.79
CA LEU A 20 6.17 -12.88 -9.64
C LEU A 20 7.19 -13.35 -8.61
N LEU A 21 8.38 -12.74 -8.55
CA LEU A 21 9.36 -13.01 -7.49
C LEU A 21 8.79 -12.66 -6.11
N TYR A 22 8.16 -11.48 -5.98
CA TYR A 22 7.46 -11.11 -4.76
C TYR A 22 6.40 -12.16 -4.36
N ALA A 23 5.54 -12.55 -5.30
CA ALA A 23 4.49 -13.55 -5.08
C ALA A 23 5.07 -14.91 -4.64
N GLY A 24 6.18 -15.33 -5.23
CA GLY A 24 6.91 -16.53 -4.83
C GLY A 24 7.42 -16.48 -3.38
N VAL A 25 8.01 -15.33 -2.98
CA VAL A 25 8.44 -15.13 -1.58
C VAL A 25 7.24 -15.08 -0.63
N ALA A 26 6.14 -14.42 -1.03
CA ALA A 26 4.93 -14.36 -0.23
C ALA A 26 4.32 -15.76 0.00
N ALA A 27 4.38 -16.64 -0.99
CA ALA A 27 3.98 -18.03 -0.86
C ALA A 27 4.95 -18.84 0.01
N ALA A 28 6.27 -18.69 -0.20
CA ALA A 28 7.28 -19.41 0.55
C ALA A 28 7.32 -19.04 2.05
N THR A 29 6.89 -17.84 2.40
CA THR A 29 6.83 -17.34 3.78
C THR A 29 5.47 -17.56 4.45
N PHE A 30 4.58 -18.37 3.87
CA PHE A 30 3.22 -18.58 4.37
C PHE A 30 3.16 -19.07 5.83
N THR A 31 4.12 -19.92 6.24
CA THR A 31 4.17 -20.53 7.58
C THR A 31 4.96 -19.71 8.60
N ILE A 32 5.56 -18.60 8.19
CA ILE A 32 6.29 -17.70 9.10
C ILE A 32 5.27 -16.86 9.90
N ASP A 33 5.61 -16.50 11.15
CA ASP A 33 4.78 -15.60 11.95
C ASP A 33 4.49 -14.28 11.22
N ALA A 34 3.32 -13.69 11.50
CA ALA A 34 2.83 -12.55 10.74
C ALA A 34 3.77 -11.35 10.77
N ALA A 35 4.39 -11.04 11.92
CA ALA A 35 5.25 -9.86 12.06
C ALA A 35 6.55 -10.02 11.27
N SER A 36 7.24 -11.15 11.41
CA SER A 36 8.47 -11.44 10.65
C SER A 36 8.18 -11.50 9.14
N ARG A 37 7.08 -12.12 8.75
CA ARG A 37 6.66 -12.20 7.35
C ARG A 37 6.45 -10.84 6.72
N GLN A 38 5.77 -9.92 7.41
CA GLN A 38 5.55 -8.55 6.91
C GLN A 38 6.87 -7.83 6.66
N VAL A 39 7.81 -7.90 7.61
CA VAL A 39 9.14 -7.30 7.44
C VAL A 39 9.87 -7.88 6.23
N VAL A 40 9.86 -9.21 6.06
CA VAL A 40 10.48 -9.86 4.89
C VAL A 40 9.85 -9.36 3.59
N LEU A 41 8.53 -9.29 3.52
CA LEU A 41 7.82 -8.86 2.31
C LEU A 41 8.10 -7.39 1.95
N TRP A 42 8.14 -6.47 2.92
CA TRP A 42 8.54 -5.08 2.67
C TRP A 42 10.01 -4.98 2.26
N CYS A 43 10.91 -5.74 2.89
CA CYS A 43 12.32 -5.80 2.46
C CYS A 43 12.43 -6.27 1.00
N VAL A 44 11.66 -7.27 0.59
CA VAL A 44 11.65 -7.74 -0.81
C VAL A 44 11.19 -6.63 -1.75
N LEU A 45 10.12 -5.90 -1.43
CA LEU A 45 9.68 -4.77 -2.25
C LEU A 45 10.75 -3.68 -2.37
N LEU A 46 11.41 -3.33 -1.26
CA LEU A 46 12.48 -2.34 -1.26
C LEU A 46 13.68 -2.81 -2.09
N VAL A 47 14.11 -4.06 -1.94
CA VAL A 47 15.22 -4.62 -2.73
C VAL A 47 14.88 -4.63 -4.21
N LEU A 48 13.68 -5.09 -4.59
CA LEU A 48 13.22 -5.06 -5.97
C LEU A 48 13.18 -3.62 -6.50
N SER A 49 12.69 -2.67 -5.72
CA SER A 49 12.68 -1.24 -6.11
C SER A 49 14.09 -0.69 -6.31
N LEU A 50 15.06 -1.09 -5.49
CA LEU A 50 16.46 -0.69 -5.63
C LEU A 50 17.13 -1.31 -6.85
N VAL A 51 16.88 -2.58 -7.14
CA VAL A 51 17.38 -3.27 -8.34
C VAL A 51 16.88 -2.55 -9.60
N TYR A 52 15.63 -2.12 -9.60
CA TYR A 52 15.01 -1.38 -10.71
C TYR A 52 15.16 0.14 -10.60
N ARG A 53 16.04 0.65 -9.74
CA ARG A 53 16.20 2.09 -9.45
C ARG A 53 16.38 3.00 -10.67
N GLN A 54 16.84 2.46 -11.80
CA GLN A 54 16.97 3.24 -13.05
C GLN A 54 15.60 3.71 -13.55
N ALA A 55 14.52 2.98 -13.24
CA ALA A 55 13.16 3.38 -13.54
C ALA A 55 12.68 4.58 -12.71
N LEU A 56 13.27 4.77 -11.52
CA LEU A 56 12.96 5.89 -10.62
C LEU A 56 13.71 7.18 -11.00
N ARG A 57 14.74 7.08 -11.87
CA ARG A 57 15.49 8.26 -12.33
C ARG A 57 14.65 9.11 -13.28
N GLY A 58 14.77 10.43 -13.14
CA GLY A 58 14.12 11.39 -14.03
C GLY A 58 12.71 11.79 -13.59
N GLU A 59 12.30 11.47 -12.38
CA GLU A 59 11.14 12.16 -11.81
C GLU A 59 11.46 13.62 -11.55
N PRO A 60 10.57 14.54 -11.99
CA PRO A 60 10.70 15.93 -11.64
C PRO A 60 10.60 16.09 -10.12
N ALA A 61 11.40 16.99 -9.55
CA ALA A 61 11.24 17.35 -8.15
C ALA A 61 9.87 18.02 -7.98
N HIS A 62 9.00 17.40 -7.18
CA HIS A 62 7.70 17.96 -6.86
C HIS A 62 7.82 18.95 -5.70
N PRO A 63 7.06 20.07 -5.71
CA PRO A 63 7.10 21.04 -4.62
C PRO A 63 6.59 20.40 -3.30
N PRO A 64 7.09 20.85 -2.13
CA PRO A 64 6.64 20.36 -0.82
C PRO A 64 5.12 20.44 -0.61
N ALA A 65 4.46 21.41 -1.27
CA ALA A 65 3.00 21.55 -1.25
C ALA A 65 2.26 20.29 -1.77
N ASP A 66 2.89 19.50 -2.64
CA ASP A 66 2.28 18.27 -3.17
C ASP A 66 2.22 17.16 -2.11
N LEU A 67 3.16 17.13 -1.16
CA LEU A 67 3.06 16.26 0.02
C LEU A 67 1.81 16.58 0.85
N GLY A 68 1.55 17.88 1.09
CA GLY A 68 0.35 18.34 1.78
C GLY A 68 -0.94 17.97 1.04
N ARG A 69 -0.96 18.04 -0.29
CA ARG A 69 -2.10 17.59 -1.12
C ARG A 69 -2.32 16.09 -1.00
N GLY A 70 -1.23 15.31 -1.01
CA GLY A 70 -1.29 13.87 -0.79
C GLY A 70 -1.88 13.52 0.58
N ALA A 71 -1.36 14.13 1.66
CA ALA A 71 -1.88 13.94 3.00
C ALA A 71 -3.36 14.36 3.13
N ALA A 72 -3.75 15.48 2.53
CA ALA A 72 -5.15 15.93 2.51
C ALA A 72 -6.06 14.92 1.77
N ALA A 73 -5.62 14.39 0.63
CA ALA A 73 -6.35 13.34 -0.07
C ALA A 73 -6.50 12.08 0.80
N GLY A 74 -5.44 11.68 1.53
CA GLY A 74 -5.48 10.58 2.49
C GLY A 74 -6.48 10.82 3.62
N LEU A 75 -6.53 12.05 4.18
CA LEU A 75 -7.51 12.44 5.19
C LEU A 75 -8.95 12.33 4.68
N ILE A 76 -9.23 12.90 3.51
CA ILE A 76 -10.56 12.89 2.90
C ILE A 76 -11.05 11.46 2.68
N LEU A 77 -10.14 10.57 2.27
CA LEU A 77 -10.44 9.16 2.04
C LEU A 77 -10.64 8.39 3.36
N ALA A 78 -9.75 8.58 4.33
CA ALA A 78 -9.64 7.74 5.50
C ALA A 78 -10.66 8.08 6.61
N LEU A 79 -10.98 9.37 6.80
CA LEU A 79 -11.88 9.80 7.87
C LEU A 79 -13.29 9.21 7.76
N PRO A 80 -13.96 9.21 6.60
CA PRO A 80 -15.27 8.56 6.48
C PRO A 80 -15.21 7.06 6.78
N ILE A 81 -14.14 6.39 6.34
CA ILE A 81 -13.95 4.95 6.57
C ILE A 81 -13.84 4.69 8.08
N LEU A 82 -12.99 5.45 8.78
CA LEU A 82 -12.83 5.32 10.22
C LEU A 82 -14.13 5.59 10.98
N LEU A 83 -14.82 6.69 10.65
CA LEU A 83 -16.04 7.11 11.38
C LEU A 83 -17.22 6.15 11.17
N LEU A 84 -17.33 5.56 9.98
CA LEU A 84 -18.46 4.68 9.63
C LEU A 84 -18.22 3.22 9.98
N LEU A 85 -16.97 2.76 9.92
CA LEU A 85 -16.61 1.33 9.99
C LEU A 85 -15.66 1.02 11.18
N GLN A 86 -15.55 1.90 12.18
CA GLN A 86 -14.57 1.73 13.26
C GLN A 86 -14.67 0.37 13.99
N PRO A 87 -15.83 -0.15 14.38
CA PRO A 87 -15.92 -1.45 15.06
C PRO A 87 -15.43 -2.59 14.19
N GLU A 88 -15.81 -2.59 12.91
CA GLU A 88 -15.44 -3.60 11.92
C GLU A 88 -13.93 -3.53 11.61
N LEU A 89 -13.39 -2.32 11.48
CA LEU A 89 -11.97 -2.10 11.26
C LEU A 89 -11.15 -2.65 12.42
N THR A 90 -11.52 -2.37 13.67
CA THR A 90 -10.81 -2.88 14.85
C THR A 90 -10.77 -4.41 14.84
N ALA A 91 -11.89 -5.07 14.53
CA ALA A 91 -11.96 -6.53 14.45
C ALA A 91 -11.10 -7.11 13.31
N ILE A 92 -11.14 -6.47 12.14
CA ILE A 92 -10.36 -6.88 10.96
C ILE A 92 -8.87 -6.69 11.23
N ILE A 93 -8.46 -5.54 11.76
CA ILE A 93 -7.05 -5.21 12.01
C ILE A 93 -6.45 -6.15 13.06
N ALA A 94 -7.17 -6.40 14.16
CA ALA A 94 -6.74 -7.37 15.17
C ALA A 94 -6.46 -8.77 14.59
N ARG A 95 -7.18 -9.13 13.55
CA ARG A 95 -6.99 -10.39 12.82
C ARG A 95 -5.81 -10.35 11.84
N LEU A 96 -5.64 -9.24 11.14
CA LEU A 96 -4.61 -9.09 10.10
C LEU A 96 -3.22 -8.83 10.71
N LEU A 97 -3.15 -8.26 11.91
CA LEU A 97 -1.94 -7.82 12.61
C LEU A 97 -1.85 -8.39 14.03
N PRO A 98 -1.93 -9.72 14.21
CA PRO A 98 -1.95 -10.31 15.54
C PRO A 98 -0.62 -10.10 16.27
N GLY A 99 -0.69 -9.70 17.56
CA GLY A 99 0.45 -9.68 18.46
C GLY A 99 1.52 -8.61 18.23
N GLN A 100 1.25 -7.63 17.36
CA GLN A 100 2.18 -6.51 17.16
C GLN A 100 2.06 -5.50 18.30
N SER A 101 3.22 -4.95 18.72
CA SER A 101 3.22 -3.77 19.60
C SER A 101 2.86 -2.52 18.81
N ASP A 102 2.28 -1.51 19.49
CA ASP A 102 1.88 -0.23 18.85
C ASP A 102 3.05 0.42 18.12
N ALA A 103 4.26 0.37 18.71
CA ALA A 103 5.46 0.94 18.08
C ALA A 103 5.82 0.19 16.77
N ALA A 104 5.78 -1.14 16.76
CA ALA A 104 6.07 -1.94 15.57
C ALA A 104 4.99 -1.73 14.50
N ALA A 105 3.72 -1.67 14.89
CA ALA A 105 2.61 -1.37 13.99
C ALA A 105 2.75 0.03 13.37
N PHE A 106 3.08 1.06 14.15
CA PHE A 106 3.32 2.41 13.64
C PHE A 106 4.48 2.43 12.64
N GLN A 107 5.64 1.89 13.02
CA GLN A 107 6.83 1.86 12.16
C GLN A 107 6.55 1.11 10.86
N GLY A 108 5.94 -0.06 10.95
CA GLY A 108 5.63 -0.90 9.80
C GLY A 108 4.60 -0.25 8.89
N LEU A 109 3.42 0.04 9.42
CA LEU A 109 2.28 0.47 8.61
C LEU A 109 2.37 1.92 8.13
N VAL A 110 2.87 2.84 8.98
CA VAL A 110 2.83 4.28 8.68
C VAL A 110 4.10 4.76 7.98
N LEU A 111 5.25 4.14 8.27
CA LEU A 111 6.53 4.59 7.72
C LEU A 111 7.06 3.66 6.62
N ILE A 112 7.16 2.35 6.90
CA ILE A 112 7.83 1.40 6.00
C ILE A 112 6.92 0.98 4.84
N ALA A 113 5.69 0.57 5.12
CA ALA A 113 4.76 0.10 4.10
C ALA A 113 4.51 1.13 2.99
N PRO A 114 4.13 2.40 3.28
CA PRO A 114 3.88 3.38 2.25
C PRO A 114 5.11 3.63 1.37
N LEU A 115 6.30 3.65 1.98
CA LEU A 115 7.53 3.85 1.23
C LEU A 115 7.83 2.66 0.30
N ALA A 116 7.84 1.44 0.84
CA ALA A 116 8.17 0.23 0.09
C ALA A 116 7.16 -0.03 -1.04
N GLU A 117 5.89 0.11 -0.72
CA GLU A 117 4.79 -0.20 -1.62
C GLU A 117 4.67 0.85 -2.73
N GLU A 118 4.73 2.14 -2.41
CA GLU A 118 4.63 3.18 -3.43
C GLU A 118 5.84 3.21 -4.37
N LEU A 119 7.06 2.98 -3.86
CA LEU A 119 8.24 2.84 -4.71
C LEU A 119 8.07 1.70 -5.72
N PHE A 120 7.55 0.56 -5.29
CA PHE A 120 7.37 -0.60 -6.16
C PHE A 120 6.18 -0.44 -7.11
N PHE A 121 4.99 -0.14 -6.56
CA PHE A 121 3.76 -0.10 -7.37
C PHE A 121 3.66 1.15 -8.24
N ARG A 122 3.97 2.34 -7.73
CA ARG A 122 3.84 3.61 -8.48
C ARG A 122 5.14 4.00 -9.16
N GLY A 123 6.26 3.78 -8.46
CA GLY A 123 7.57 4.07 -9.02
C GLY A 123 7.97 3.14 -10.17
N LEU A 124 7.55 1.87 -10.15
CA LEU A 124 7.94 0.86 -11.14
C LEU A 124 6.77 0.34 -11.97
N LEU A 125 5.84 -0.41 -11.35
CA LEU A 125 4.77 -1.11 -12.06
C LEU A 125 3.85 -0.16 -12.83
N GLN A 126 3.36 0.88 -12.19
CA GLN A 126 2.46 1.84 -12.85
C GLN A 126 3.13 2.56 -14.01
N LYS A 127 4.43 2.87 -13.92
CA LYS A 127 5.19 3.50 -15.01
C LYS A 127 5.28 2.62 -16.26
N GLN A 128 5.37 1.32 -16.10
CA GLN A 128 5.47 0.39 -17.22
C GLN A 128 4.10 -0.06 -17.76
N HIS A 129 3.15 -0.34 -16.87
CA HIS A 129 1.89 -1.02 -17.22
C HIS A 129 0.65 -0.12 -17.05
N GLY A 130 0.82 1.10 -16.54
CA GLY A 130 -0.27 2.07 -16.35
C GLY A 130 -1.03 1.89 -15.03
N LEU A 131 -1.92 2.86 -14.77
CA LEU A 131 -2.66 3.01 -13.54
C LEU A 131 -3.50 1.77 -13.18
N VAL A 132 -4.27 1.27 -14.14
CA VAL A 132 -5.21 0.16 -13.88
C VAL A 132 -4.47 -1.13 -13.52
N ALA A 133 -3.43 -1.48 -14.28
CA ALA A 133 -2.63 -2.67 -13.99
C ALA A 133 -1.93 -2.56 -12.62
N GLY A 134 -1.34 -1.39 -12.31
CA GLY A 134 -0.73 -1.12 -11.00
C GLY A 134 -1.73 -1.25 -9.85
N ALA A 135 -2.96 -0.77 -10.03
CA ALA A 135 -4.03 -0.84 -9.04
C ALA A 135 -4.51 -2.29 -8.79
N LEU A 136 -4.75 -3.05 -9.86
CA LEU A 136 -5.17 -4.45 -9.75
C LEU A 136 -4.09 -5.32 -9.09
N LEU A 137 -2.82 -5.12 -9.48
CA LEU A 137 -1.71 -5.83 -8.87
C LEU A 137 -1.52 -5.46 -7.39
N TYR A 138 -1.83 -4.22 -7.01
CA TYR A 138 -1.82 -3.82 -5.61
C TYR A 138 -2.91 -4.55 -4.80
N GLY A 139 -4.08 -4.78 -5.37
CA GLY A 139 -5.09 -5.63 -4.75
C GLY A 139 -4.63 -7.07 -4.55
N VAL A 140 -4.02 -7.67 -5.57
CA VAL A 140 -3.42 -9.02 -5.48
C VAL A 140 -2.29 -9.05 -4.46
N TYR A 141 -1.45 -8.00 -4.42
CA TYR A 141 -0.40 -7.84 -3.44
C TYR A 141 -0.95 -7.89 -2.01
N LEU A 142 -1.99 -7.09 -1.68
CA LEU A 142 -2.57 -7.09 -0.34
C LEU A 142 -3.18 -8.44 0.03
N LEU A 143 -3.83 -9.13 -0.91
CA LEU A 143 -4.30 -10.49 -0.70
C LEU A 143 -3.14 -11.42 -0.34
N LEU A 144 -2.05 -11.39 -1.10
CA LEU A 144 -0.85 -12.21 -0.82
C LEU A 144 -0.18 -11.80 0.49
N PHE A 145 -0.13 -10.52 0.80
CA PHE A 145 0.46 -9.99 2.02
C PHE A 145 -0.27 -10.48 3.27
N PHE A 146 -1.58 -10.46 3.26
CA PHE A 146 -2.43 -10.90 4.38
C PHE A 146 -2.92 -12.36 4.26
N LEU A 147 -2.42 -13.12 3.30
CA LEU A 147 -2.92 -14.47 2.98
C LEU A 147 -3.06 -15.40 4.20
N PRO A 148 -2.10 -15.49 5.15
CA PRO A 148 -2.26 -16.35 6.32
C PRO A 148 -3.46 -15.97 7.20
N GLY A 149 -3.82 -14.69 7.27
CA GLY A 149 -4.95 -14.18 8.07
C GLY A 149 -6.30 -14.30 7.40
N VAL A 150 -6.35 -14.57 6.08
CA VAL A 150 -7.59 -14.58 5.30
C VAL A 150 -7.88 -15.89 4.56
N VAL A 151 -6.95 -16.85 4.56
CA VAL A 151 -7.06 -18.09 3.79
C VAL A 151 -8.31 -18.90 4.14
N ASP A 152 -8.70 -18.92 5.40
CA ASP A 152 -9.91 -19.63 5.87
C ASP A 152 -11.22 -18.85 5.62
N PHE A 153 -11.14 -17.64 5.10
CA PHE A 153 -12.26 -16.71 4.94
C PHE A 153 -12.22 -16.05 3.55
N ALA A 154 -12.62 -16.80 2.53
CA ALA A 154 -12.55 -16.37 1.13
C ALA A 154 -13.19 -15.00 0.87
N LEU A 155 -14.32 -14.69 1.52
CA LEU A 155 -14.99 -13.40 1.38
C LEU A 155 -14.14 -12.24 1.96
N VAL A 156 -13.43 -12.47 3.07
CA VAL A 156 -12.51 -11.46 3.64
C VAL A 156 -11.33 -11.27 2.71
N GLY A 157 -10.76 -12.35 2.18
CA GLY A 157 -9.68 -12.25 1.18
C GLY A 157 -10.11 -11.48 -0.07
N LEU A 158 -11.30 -11.74 -0.60
CA LEU A 158 -11.86 -10.99 -1.72
C LEU A 158 -12.05 -9.52 -1.38
N ALA A 159 -12.59 -9.20 -0.20
CA ALA A 159 -12.77 -7.83 0.25
C ALA A 159 -11.43 -7.09 0.39
N VAL A 160 -10.39 -7.73 0.94
CA VAL A 160 -9.02 -7.19 1.02
C VAL A 160 -8.45 -6.92 -0.38
N CYS A 161 -8.63 -7.84 -1.32
CA CYS A 161 -8.18 -7.68 -2.70
C CYS A 161 -8.87 -6.49 -3.38
N LEU A 162 -10.20 -6.40 -3.28
CA LEU A 162 -10.99 -5.33 -3.90
C LEU A 162 -10.69 -3.96 -3.26
N ALA A 163 -10.63 -3.89 -1.93
CA ALA A 163 -10.24 -2.67 -1.22
C ALA A 163 -8.82 -2.25 -1.61
N GLY A 164 -7.89 -3.20 -1.68
CA GLY A 164 -6.53 -2.96 -2.14
C GLY A 164 -6.49 -2.40 -3.56
N ALA A 165 -7.24 -2.96 -4.49
CA ALA A 165 -7.31 -2.45 -5.86
C ALA A 165 -7.88 -1.02 -5.90
N LEU A 166 -8.90 -0.72 -5.09
CA LEU A 166 -9.47 0.63 -4.96
C LEU A 166 -8.46 1.63 -4.40
N PHE A 167 -7.82 1.31 -3.27
CA PHE A 167 -6.74 2.14 -2.72
C PHE A 167 -5.59 2.29 -3.72
N GLY A 168 -5.24 1.18 -4.39
CA GLY A 168 -4.25 1.15 -5.44
C GLY A 168 -4.54 2.14 -6.57
N PHE A 169 -5.79 2.24 -6.98
CA PHE A 169 -6.24 3.20 -7.98
C PHE A 169 -6.12 4.64 -7.48
N ILE A 170 -6.55 4.91 -6.25
CA ILE A 170 -6.51 6.27 -5.66
C ILE A 170 -5.05 6.74 -5.50
N TYR A 171 -4.18 5.91 -4.91
CA TYR A 171 -2.77 6.27 -4.76
C TYR A 171 -2.08 6.45 -6.11
N GLY A 172 -2.43 5.60 -7.09
CA GLY A 172 -1.93 5.74 -8.45
C GLY A 172 -2.39 7.03 -9.13
N TYR A 173 -3.64 7.43 -8.94
CA TYR A 173 -4.15 8.72 -9.41
C TYR A 173 -3.43 9.91 -8.75
N VAL A 174 -3.23 9.85 -7.42
CA VAL A 174 -2.47 10.87 -6.68
C VAL A 174 -1.04 10.97 -7.20
N ASN A 175 -0.40 9.81 -7.49
CA ASN A 175 0.92 9.78 -8.10
C ASN A 175 0.96 10.45 -9.48
N GLU A 176 -0.01 10.18 -10.35
CA GLU A 176 -0.06 10.82 -11.69
C GLU A 176 -0.27 12.33 -11.59
N ARG A 177 -1.00 12.79 -10.58
CA ARG A 177 -1.36 14.20 -10.45
C ARG A 177 -0.35 15.03 -9.68
N TYR A 178 0.25 14.47 -8.63
CA TYR A 178 1.08 15.19 -7.66
C TYR A 178 2.42 14.51 -7.38
N GLY A 179 2.72 13.39 -8.04
CA GLY A 179 3.98 12.68 -7.94
C GLY A 179 4.06 11.67 -6.81
N LEU A 180 5.14 10.88 -6.83
CA LEU A 180 5.37 9.75 -5.95
C LEU A 180 5.37 10.13 -4.46
N GLY A 181 5.97 11.28 -4.11
CA GLY A 181 5.96 11.77 -2.72
C GLY A 181 4.56 12.01 -2.19
N ALA A 182 3.66 12.58 -3.02
CA ALA A 182 2.26 12.80 -2.65
C ALA A 182 1.50 11.46 -2.46
N ALA A 183 1.77 10.46 -3.30
CA ALA A 183 1.20 9.13 -3.14
C ALA A 183 1.66 8.47 -1.82
N ILE A 184 2.95 8.57 -1.48
CA ILE A 184 3.50 8.10 -0.20
C ILE A 184 2.81 8.81 0.97
N ALA A 185 2.66 10.13 0.92
CA ALA A 185 2.00 10.90 1.98
C ALA A 185 0.51 10.53 2.11
N CYS A 186 -0.20 10.35 0.99
CA CYS A 186 -1.59 9.90 0.97
C CYS A 186 -1.72 8.53 1.64
N HIS A 187 -0.91 7.57 1.22
CA HIS A 187 -0.90 6.21 1.74
C HIS A 187 -0.55 6.17 3.24
N ALA A 188 0.50 6.87 3.67
CA ALA A 188 0.87 6.97 5.09
C ALA A 188 -0.27 7.55 5.93
N THR A 189 -0.97 8.57 5.43
CA THR A 189 -2.13 9.16 6.12
C THR A 189 -3.31 8.18 6.20
N VAL A 190 -3.59 7.44 5.13
CA VAL A 190 -4.63 6.40 5.16
C VAL A 190 -4.26 5.31 6.17
N ASN A 191 -3.03 4.82 6.16
CA ASN A 191 -2.59 3.78 7.08
C ASN A 191 -2.59 4.27 8.54
N LEU A 192 -2.20 5.51 8.80
CA LEU A 192 -2.29 6.11 10.12
C LEU A 192 -3.73 6.10 10.64
N ILE A 193 -4.70 6.50 9.82
CA ILE A 193 -6.09 6.70 10.24
C ILE A 193 -6.88 5.38 10.24
N VAL A 194 -6.76 4.58 9.17
CA VAL A 194 -7.60 3.38 8.99
C VAL A 194 -7.02 2.17 9.71
N PHE A 195 -5.69 2.03 9.76
CA PHE A 195 -5.05 0.83 10.32
C PHE A 195 -4.44 1.06 11.69
N PHE A 196 -3.81 2.20 11.95
CA PHE A 196 -3.11 2.44 13.22
C PHE A 196 -4.02 3.04 14.29
N MET A 197 -4.83 4.04 13.97
CA MET A 197 -5.73 4.69 14.94
C MET A 197 -6.66 3.71 15.66
N PRO A 198 -7.30 2.73 14.99
CA PRO A 198 -8.14 1.75 15.69
C PRO A 198 -7.41 0.86 16.69
N LEU A 199 -6.07 0.71 16.58
CA LEU A 199 -5.26 -0.05 17.54
C LEU A 199 -5.04 0.71 18.84
N VAL A 200 -4.78 2.02 18.74
CA VAL A 200 -4.40 2.87 19.89
C VAL A 200 -5.57 3.62 20.51
N VAL A 201 -6.67 3.79 19.78
CA VAL A 201 -7.90 4.48 20.24
C VAL A 201 -9.09 3.55 20.03
N PRO A 202 -9.23 2.49 20.83
CA PRO A 202 -10.23 1.44 20.62
C PRO A 202 -11.68 1.92 20.70
N ASP A 203 -11.91 3.19 21.06
CA ASP A 203 -13.24 3.74 21.29
C ASP A 203 -13.42 5.19 20.87
N ILE A 204 -12.98 5.49 19.65
CA ILE A 204 -13.15 6.84 19.07
C ILE A 204 -14.62 7.29 19.12
N ALA A 205 -15.56 6.37 18.89
CA ALA A 205 -16.99 6.69 18.95
C ALA A 205 -17.47 7.05 20.35
N ARG A 206 -16.93 6.42 21.42
CA ARG A 206 -17.21 6.80 22.82
C ARG A 206 -16.59 8.15 23.15
N TRP A 207 -15.37 8.36 22.71
CA TRP A 207 -14.65 9.61 22.93
C TRP A 207 -15.36 10.80 22.26
N LEU A 208 -15.78 10.65 21.00
CA LEU A 208 -16.54 11.67 20.27
C LEU A 208 -17.92 11.96 20.86
N LYS A 209 -18.55 11.00 21.55
CA LYS A 209 -19.81 11.22 22.25
C LYS A 209 -19.64 11.90 23.63
N ALA A 210 -18.40 11.91 24.15
CA ALA A 210 -18.09 12.54 25.45
C ALA A 210 -17.71 14.03 25.32
N ILE A 211 -17.54 14.54 24.10
CA ILE A 211 -17.31 15.95 23.74
C ILE A 211 -18.66 16.61 23.42
#